data_d3a300699c200b95d82bbd1a7d427ca6
#
_entry.id   d3a300699c200b95d82bbd1a7d427ca6
#
_cell.length_a   1.000
_cell.length_b   1.000
_cell.length_c   1.000
_cell.angle_alpha   90.00
_cell.angle_beta   90.00
_cell.angle_gamma   90.00
#
_symmetry.space_group_name_H-M   'P 1'
#
loop_
_entity.id
_entity.type
_entity.pdbx_description
1 polymer ?
#
loop_
_entity_poly.entity_id
_entity_poly.type
_entity_poly.pdbx_seq_one_letter_code
_entity_poly.pdbx_strand_id
1 'polypeptide(L)'
;YTVKLRTGVQFHDGTPFNAEAVKANFDRVTNPDNKLKRYNLYKNIAKTEVIDPTTVRFTLAEPFSPFINNLAHPSAVIISPAALAKYGSKGIAQNPVGTGPFKFVEWKATDYLKVAKFDGYWKKGYPKIDTITFRPVVDNNTRAAMMQTNEAHFAFPMPPEAAETLKGKPSLEVTSAPSIIQRYISMNVQQKPFDNPKVRQAINYAINKEALAK
;
A
#
# COMPACT_ATOMS: atom_id res chain seq x y z
N TYR A 1 -0.79 -12.04 -19.82
CA TYR A 1 0.16 -10.92 -19.67
C TYR A 1 1.57 -11.45 -19.46
N THR A 2 2.50 -10.93 -20.27
CA THR A 2 3.93 -11.23 -20.11
C THR A 2 4.64 -9.97 -19.62
N VAL A 3 5.35 -10.09 -18.50
CA VAL A 3 5.98 -8.97 -17.80
C VAL A 3 7.48 -9.19 -17.75
N LYS A 4 8.26 -8.21 -18.22
CA LYS A 4 9.71 -8.18 -18.05
C LYS A 4 10.07 -7.52 -16.74
N LEU A 5 10.94 -8.15 -15.98
CA LEU A 5 11.41 -7.70 -14.68
C LEU A 5 12.70 -6.88 -14.83
N ARG A 6 12.93 -5.97 -13.89
CA ARG A 6 14.18 -5.25 -13.77
C ARG A 6 15.30 -6.22 -13.37
N THR A 7 16.45 -6.08 -14.00
CA THR A 7 17.66 -6.87 -13.70
C THR A 7 18.53 -6.19 -12.64
N GLY A 8 19.40 -6.97 -11.98
CA GLY A 8 20.35 -6.46 -10.98
C GLY A 8 19.71 -5.97 -9.67
N VAL A 9 18.45 -6.33 -9.42
CA VAL A 9 17.75 -5.98 -8.17
C VAL A 9 18.01 -7.06 -7.12
N GLN A 10 18.27 -6.62 -5.89
CA GLN A 10 18.43 -7.49 -4.72
C GLN A 10 17.41 -7.17 -3.65
N PHE A 11 17.01 -8.19 -2.91
CA PHE A 11 16.24 -8.01 -1.67
C PHE A 11 17.15 -7.47 -0.56
N HIS A 12 16.55 -6.97 0.51
CA HIS A 12 17.28 -6.44 1.68
C HIS A 12 18.16 -7.48 2.38
N ASP A 13 17.88 -8.77 2.18
CA ASP A 13 18.67 -9.90 2.67
C ASP A 13 19.79 -10.34 1.70
N GLY A 14 20.01 -9.61 0.60
CA GLY A 14 21.00 -9.88 -0.40
C GLY A 14 20.62 -10.93 -1.43
N THR A 15 19.46 -11.59 -1.29
CA THR A 15 19.01 -12.56 -2.30
C THR A 15 18.55 -11.86 -3.59
N PRO A 16 18.68 -12.51 -4.76
CA PRO A 16 18.34 -11.88 -6.03
C PRO A 16 16.82 -11.79 -6.22
N PHE A 17 16.36 -10.65 -6.76
CA PHE A 17 15.01 -10.52 -7.29
C PHE A 17 14.97 -11.04 -8.73
N ASN A 18 14.13 -12.03 -8.99
CA ASN A 18 13.98 -12.67 -10.28
C ASN A 18 12.55 -13.20 -10.50
N ALA A 19 12.32 -13.86 -11.63
CA ALA A 19 11.02 -14.41 -11.99
C ALA A 19 10.52 -15.49 -11.01
N GLU A 20 11.43 -16.29 -10.44
CA GLU A 20 11.07 -17.29 -9.41
C GLU A 20 10.55 -16.63 -8.13
N ALA A 21 11.18 -15.53 -7.70
CA ALA A 21 10.71 -14.77 -6.54
C ALA A 21 9.31 -14.20 -6.78
N VAL A 22 9.03 -13.68 -7.98
CA VAL A 22 7.69 -13.19 -8.35
C VAL A 22 6.70 -14.32 -8.35
N LYS A 23 7.02 -15.44 -9.00
CA LYS A 23 6.16 -16.64 -9.03
C LYS A 23 5.83 -17.11 -7.62
N ALA A 24 6.82 -17.28 -6.75
CA ALA A 24 6.62 -17.75 -5.37
C ALA A 24 5.63 -16.85 -4.59
N ASN A 25 5.71 -15.53 -4.78
CA ASN A 25 4.80 -14.58 -4.16
C ASN A 25 3.37 -14.69 -4.70
N PHE A 26 3.20 -14.81 -6.03
CA PHE A 26 1.88 -14.91 -6.62
C PHE A 26 1.25 -16.29 -6.38
N ASP A 27 2.00 -17.37 -6.42
CA ASP A 27 1.51 -18.71 -6.01
C ASP A 27 1.02 -18.69 -4.55
N ARG A 28 1.74 -17.96 -3.68
CA ARG A 28 1.31 -17.81 -2.29
C ARG A 28 0.01 -17.03 -2.16
N VAL A 29 -0.15 -15.90 -2.88
CA VAL A 29 -1.32 -15.01 -2.72
C VAL A 29 -2.56 -15.56 -3.42
N THR A 30 -2.40 -16.38 -4.47
CA THR A 30 -3.50 -17.02 -5.19
C THR A 30 -3.94 -18.36 -4.58
N ASN A 31 -3.19 -18.90 -3.62
CA ASN A 31 -3.60 -20.09 -2.89
C ASN A 31 -4.65 -19.73 -1.81
N PRO A 32 -5.90 -20.20 -1.92
CA PRO A 32 -6.98 -19.90 -0.98
C PRO A 32 -6.71 -20.43 0.44
N ASP A 33 -5.92 -21.50 0.59
CA ASP A 33 -5.59 -22.11 1.89
C ASP A 33 -4.76 -21.17 2.77
N ASN A 34 -4.03 -20.25 2.17
CA ASN A 34 -3.27 -19.22 2.89
C ASN A 34 -4.16 -18.14 3.56
N LYS A 35 -5.46 -18.09 3.22
CA LYS A 35 -6.47 -17.18 3.80
C LYS A 35 -6.01 -15.70 3.86
N LEU A 36 -5.30 -15.25 2.82
CA LEU A 36 -4.76 -13.90 2.78
C LEU A 36 -5.88 -12.88 2.51
N LYS A 37 -5.86 -11.78 3.27
CA LYS A 37 -6.91 -10.73 3.21
C LYS A 37 -7.14 -10.14 1.81
N ARG A 38 -6.13 -10.15 0.95
CA ARG A 38 -6.19 -9.58 -0.41
C ARG A 38 -6.28 -10.63 -1.52
N TYR A 39 -6.56 -11.88 -1.18
CA TYR A 39 -6.78 -12.96 -2.13
C TYR A 39 -7.72 -12.56 -3.29
N ASN A 40 -8.82 -11.88 -2.99
CA ASN A 40 -9.81 -11.48 -3.99
C ASN A 40 -9.26 -10.56 -5.10
N LEU A 41 -8.16 -9.83 -4.87
CA LEU A 41 -7.52 -9.00 -5.91
C LEU A 41 -6.77 -9.84 -6.94
N TYR A 42 -6.34 -11.06 -6.56
CA TYR A 42 -5.42 -11.88 -7.36
C TYR A 42 -6.00 -13.24 -7.74
N LYS A 43 -7.15 -13.65 -7.21
CA LYS A 43 -7.79 -14.96 -7.45
C LYS A 43 -8.04 -15.27 -8.92
N ASN A 44 -8.10 -14.23 -9.77
CA ASN A 44 -8.30 -14.38 -11.22
C ASN A 44 -7.02 -14.81 -11.96
N ILE A 45 -5.87 -14.81 -11.29
CA ILE A 45 -4.63 -15.38 -11.84
C ILE A 45 -4.73 -16.90 -11.74
N ALA A 46 -4.96 -17.54 -12.88
CA ALA A 46 -5.02 -19.00 -12.97
C ALA A 46 -3.63 -19.65 -12.90
N LYS A 47 -2.61 -18.94 -13.45
CA LYS A 47 -1.24 -19.48 -13.49
C LYS A 47 -0.22 -18.37 -13.52
N THR A 48 0.88 -18.55 -12.78
CA THR A 48 2.09 -17.72 -12.88
C THR A 48 3.24 -18.60 -13.36
N GLU A 49 3.84 -18.24 -14.49
CA GLU A 49 4.90 -19.03 -15.16
C GLU A 49 6.19 -18.22 -15.26
N VAL A 50 7.29 -18.86 -14.97
CA VAL A 50 8.62 -18.35 -15.25
C VAL A 50 8.97 -18.71 -16.70
N ILE A 51 9.18 -17.72 -17.54
CA ILE A 51 9.60 -17.92 -18.93
C ILE A 51 11.13 -17.94 -19.02
N ASP A 52 11.76 -17.00 -18.32
CA ASP A 52 13.20 -16.89 -18.11
C ASP A 52 13.47 -16.16 -16.79
N PRO A 53 14.71 -16.03 -16.30
CA PRO A 53 14.97 -15.38 -15.00
C PRO A 53 14.45 -13.94 -14.86
N THR A 54 14.13 -13.28 -15.98
CA THR A 54 13.69 -11.88 -16.02
C THR A 54 12.29 -11.70 -16.60
N THR A 55 11.59 -12.79 -16.93
CA THR A 55 10.27 -12.74 -17.59
C THR A 55 9.28 -13.66 -16.92
N VAL A 56 8.15 -13.09 -16.48
CA VAL A 56 7.03 -13.81 -15.88
C VAL A 56 5.80 -13.69 -16.78
N ARG A 57 5.06 -14.77 -16.93
CA ARG A 57 3.76 -14.79 -17.58
C ARG A 57 2.65 -15.04 -16.58
N PHE A 58 1.64 -14.17 -16.59
CA PHE A 58 0.39 -14.35 -15.87
C PHE A 58 -0.71 -14.77 -16.85
N THR A 59 -1.30 -15.93 -16.60
CA THR A 59 -2.51 -16.39 -17.30
C THR A 59 -3.70 -16.16 -16.39
N LEU A 60 -4.70 -15.43 -16.87
CA LEU A 60 -5.94 -15.18 -16.14
C LEU A 60 -7.00 -16.22 -16.49
N ALA A 61 -7.86 -16.54 -15.53
CA ALA A 61 -8.97 -17.47 -15.72
C ALA A 61 -10.02 -16.92 -16.71
N GLU A 62 -10.18 -15.61 -16.72
CA GLU A 62 -11.08 -14.87 -17.62
C GLU A 62 -10.50 -13.48 -17.95
N PRO A 63 -10.93 -12.81 -19.03
CA PRO A 63 -10.52 -11.45 -19.33
C PRO A 63 -10.84 -10.51 -18.17
N PHE A 64 -9.81 -9.83 -17.65
CA PHE A 64 -9.95 -8.93 -16.51
C PHE A 64 -9.11 -7.67 -16.71
N SER A 65 -9.74 -6.61 -17.20
CA SER A 65 -9.05 -5.35 -17.52
C SER A 65 -8.37 -4.66 -16.32
N PRO A 66 -8.87 -4.73 -15.05
CA PRO A 66 -8.20 -4.12 -13.90
C PRO A 66 -6.94 -4.83 -13.44
N PHE A 67 -6.52 -5.93 -14.05
CA PHE A 67 -5.37 -6.73 -13.61
C PHE A 67 -4.08 -5.91 -13.41
N ILE A 68 -3.74 -5.05 -14.35
CA ILE A 68 -2.54 -4.20 -14.24
C ILE A 68 -2.65 -3.24 -13.06
N ASN A 69 -3.83 -2.68 -12.80
CA ASN A 69 -4.05 -1.82 -11.63
C ASN A 69 -3.90 -2.60 -10.32
N ASN A 70 -4.29 -3.88 -10.30
CA ASN A 70 -4.08 -4.74 -9.14
C ASN A 70 -2.59 -5.00 -8.87
N LEU A 71 -1.76 -5.07 -9.92
CA LEU A 71 -0.30 -5.18 -9.74
C LEU A 71 0.33 -3.89 -9.17
N ALA A 72 -0.31 -2.74 -9.35
CA ALA A 72 0.10 -1.46 -8.74
C ALA A 72 -0.42 -1.28 -7.30
N HIS A 73 -1.31 -2.15 -6.83
CA HIS A 73 -1.83 -2.08 -5.46
C HIS A 73 -0.73 -2.39 -4.42
N PRO A 74 -0.66 -1.70 -3.27
CA PRO A 74 0.37 -1.93 -2.24
C PRO A 74 0.49 -3.39 -1.75
N SER A 75 -0.53 -4.21 -1.91
CA SER A 75 -0.47 -5.63 -1.55
C SER A 75 0.21 -6.53 -2.61
N ALA A 76 0.57 -5.98 -3.77
CA ALA A 76 1.31 -6.70 -4.82
C ALA A 76 2.84 -6.65 -4.63
N VAL A 77 3.31 -6.19 -3.48
CA VAL A 77 4.74 -6.17 -3.16
C VAL A 77 5.33 -7.57 -3.18
N ILE A 78 6.53 -7.68 -3.72
CA ILE A 78 7.27 -8.95 -3.76
C ILE A 78 8.16 -9.03 -2.52
N ILE A 79 7.95 -10.06 -1.71
CA ILE A 79 8.69 -10.35 -0.49
C ILE A 79 9.77 -11.38 -0.82
N SER A 80 10.93 -11.30 -0.18
CA SER A 80 11.99 -12.30 -0.33
C SER A 80 11.47 -13.71 0.00
N PRO A 81 11.57 -14.68 -0.95
CA PRO A 81 11.21 -16.07 -0.68
C PRO A 81 12.04 -16.68 0.45
N ALA A 82 13.32 -16.31 0.59
CA ALA A 82 14.17 -16.75 1.68
C ALA A 82 13.68 -16.25 3.04
N ALA A 83 13.25 -14.98 3.12
CA ALA A 83 12.65 -14.43 4.33
C ALA A 83 11.29 -15.09 4.64
N LEU A 84 10.46 -15.36 3.62
CA LEU A 84 9.21 -16.10 3.81
C LEU A 84 9.45 -17.51 4.35
N ALA A 85 10.45 -18.22 3.84
CA ALA A 85 10.84 -19.53 4.33
C ALA A 85 11.34 -19.48 5.78
N LYS A 86 12.13 -18.46 6.12
CA LYS A 86 12.71 -18.28 7.46
C LYS A 86 11.68 -17.91 8.52
N TYR A 87 10.82 -16.94 8.23
CA TYR A 87 9.91 -16.35 9.23
C TYR A 87 8.47 -16.84 9.13
N GLY A 88 8.10 -17.48 8.04
CA GLY A 88 6.74 -17.91 7.75
C GLY A 88 5.75 -16.76 7.55
N SER A 89 4.51 -17.11 7.26
CA SER A 89 3.45 -16.13 6.95
C SER A 89 3.09 -15.21 8.13
N LYS A 90 3.31 -15.62 9.37
CA LYS A 90 3.07 -14.79 10.56
C LYS A 90 4.27 -13.91 10.90
N GLY A 91 5.47 -14.48 10.91
CA GLY A 91 6.69 -13.77 11.32
C GLY A 91 7.18 -12.74 10.30
N ILE A 92 6.84 -12.90 9.01
CA ILE A 92 7.23 -11.94 7.98
C ILE A 92 6.64 -10.54 8.19
N ALA A 93 5.51 -10.42 8.87
CA ALA A 93 4.91 -9.13 9.20
C ALA A 93 5.79 -8.28 10.14
N GLN A 94 6.61 -8.94 10.98
CA GLN A 94 7.54 -8.29 11.90
C GLN A 94 8.98 -8.27 11.35
N ASN A 95 9.23 -8.95 10.23
CA ASN A 95 10.54 -9.04 9.59
C ASN A 95 10.41 -8.84 8.07
N PRO A 96 9.85 -7.72 7.62
CA PRO A 96 9.62 -7.51 6.18
C PRO A 96 10.93 -7.36 5.41
N VAL A 97 11.06 -8.12 4.32
CA VAL A 97 12.22 -8.09 3.42
C VAL A 97 11.71 -7.90 2.00
N GLY A 98 11.99 -6.75 1.43
CA GLY A 98 11.60 -6.35 0.08
C GLY A 98 12.79 -5.85 -0.72
N THR A 99 12.50 -5.13 -1.82
CA THR A 99 13.50 -4.54 -2.75
C THR A 99 13.47 -3.01 -2.75
N GLY A 100 12.81 -2.41 -1.77
CA GLY A 100 12.62 -0.97 -1.67
C GLY A 100 13.89 -0.21 -1.25
N PRO A 101 13.84 1.14 -1.29
CA PRO A 101 14.99 1.99 -0.93
C PRO A 101 15.32 1.97 0.56
N PHE A 102 14.39 1.53 1.40
CA PHE A 102 14.58 1.43 2.84
C PHE A 102 14.32 0.01 3.32
N LYS A 103 15.18 -0.47 4.21
CA LYS A 103 15.04 -1.74 4.91
C LYS A 103 14.51 -1.55 6.32
N PHE A 104 13.77 -2.52 6.81
CA PHE A 104 13.24 -2.57 8.16
C PHE A 104 14.37 -2.57 9.20
N VAL A 105 14.18 -1.81 10.29
CA VAL A 105 15.07 -1.79 11.46
C VAL A 105 14.34 -2.32 12.67
N GLU A 106 13.27 -1.65 13.07
CA GLU A 106 12.47 -2.05 14.24
C GLU A 106 11.06 -1.49 14.17
N TRP A 107 10.15 -2.14 14.87
CA TRP A 107 8.78 -1.70 15.04
C TRP A 107 8.36 -1.88 16.50
N LYS A 108 8.04 -0.77 17.14
CA LYS A 108 7.35 -0.75 18.43
C LYS A 108 5.89 -0.44 18.19
N ALA A 109 5.04 -1.44 18.40
CA ALA A 109 3.61 -1.29 18.18
C ALA A 109 3.06 -0.06 18.90
N THR A 110 2.21 0.73 18.24
CA THR A 110 1.62 1.99 18.73
C THR A 110 2.57 3.17 18.94
N ASP A 111 3.88 2.97 18.89
CA ASP A 111 4.88 4.02 19.10
C ASP A 111 5.52 4.46 17.78
N TYR A 112 6.32 3.59 17.16
CA TYR A 112 6.94 3.92 15.85
C TYR A 112 7.35 2.69 15.04
N LEU A 113 7.54 2.93 13.75
CA LEU A 113 8.23 2.05 12.80
C LEU A 113 9.46 2.78 12.27
N LYS A 114 10.65 2.17 12.38
CA LYS A 114 11.91 2.70 11.88
C LYS A 114 12.43 1.88 10.72
N VAL A 115 12.85 2.58 9.67
CA VAL A 115 13.50 2.00 8.51
C VAL A 115 14.82 2.75 8.23
N ALA A 116 15.79 2.06 7.65
CA ALA A 116 17.07 2.63 7.26
C ALA A 116 17.33 2.44 5.77
N LYS A 117 18.12 3.33 5.21
CA LYS A 117 18.59 3.27 3.83
C LYS A 117 19.14 1.88 3.49
N PHE A 118 18.82 1.43 2.29
CA PHE A 118 19.37 0.22 1.70
C PHE A 118 20.38 0.60 0.61
N ASP A 119 21.67 0.42 0.89
CA ASP A 119 22.74 0.79 -0.05
C ASP A 119 22.73 -0.03 -1.34
N GLY A 120 22.15 -1.26 -1.29
CA GLY A 120 21.92 -2.12 -2.45
C GLY A 120 20.72 -1.73 -3.30
N TYR A 121 20.10 -0.56 -3.07
CA TYR A 121 18.92 -0.15 -3.84
C TYR A 121 19.28 0.04 -5.32
N TRP A 122 18.45 -0.53 -6.21
CA TRP A 122 18.67 -0.57 -7.64
C TRP A 122 18.76 0.81 -8.34
N LYS A 123 18.14 1.84 -7.75
CA LYS A 123 18.19 3.21 -8.29
C LYS A 123 19.36 3.98 -7.66
N LYS A 124 20.44 4.12 -8.43
CA LYS A 124 21.66 4.83 -7.98
C LYS A 124 21.34 6.25 -7.49
N GLY A 125 21.99 6.64 -6.40
CA GLY A 125 21.84 7.96 -5.78
C GLY A 125 20.56 8.12 -4.93
N TYR A 126 19.83 7.05 -4.68
CA TYR A 126 18.66 7.01 -3.82
C TYR A 126 18.78 5.88 -2.80
N PRO A 127 18.10 6.01 -1.63
CA PRO A 127 17.43 7.23 -1.16
C PRO A 127 18.43 8.33 -0.76
N LYS A 128 17.95 9.58 -0.60
CA LYS A 128 18.76 10.74 -0.19
C LYS A 128 18.89 10.89 1.32
N ILE A 129 18.00 10.28 2.07
CA ILE A 129 17.98 10.30 3.54
C ILE A 129 18.36 8.92 4.07
N ASP A 130 18.95 8.88 5.27
CA ASP A 130 19.50 7.63 5.82
C ASP A 130 18.47 6.84 6.63
N THR A 131 17.55 7.53 7.31
CA THR A 131 16.53 6.87 8.13
C THR A 131 15.19 7.57 8.04
N ILE A 132 14.12 6.79 8.20
CA ILE A 132 12.76 7.32 8.39
C ILE A 132 12.17 6.66 9.64
N THR A 133 11.58 7.48 10.51
CA THR A 133 10.80 7.03 11.64
C THR A 133 9.34 7.43 11.42
N PHE A 134 8.46 6.45 11.26
CA PHE A 134 7.01 6.66 11.15
C PHE A 134 6.40 6.60 12.54
N ARG A 135 5.74 7.67 12.97
CA ARG A 135 5.02 7.74 14.25
C ARG A 135 3.52 7.86 14.00
N PRO A 136 2.69 6.93 14.50
CA PRO A 136 1.24 7.05 14.40
C PRO A 136 0.76 8.13 15.39
N VAL A 137 0.25 9.24 14.89
CA VAL A 137 -0.35 10.32 15.67
C VAL A 137 -1.80 10.47 15.22
N VAL A 138 -2.73 10.01 16.05
CA VAL A 138 -4.16 9.93 15.68
C VAL A 138 -4.82 11.30 15.65
N ASP A 139 -4.47 12.17 16.60
CA ASP A 139 -5.06 13.50 16.69
C ASP A 139 -4.51 14.46 15.62
N ASN A 140 -5.42 15.11 14.90
CA ASN A 140 -5.08 16.00 13.79
C ASN A 140 -4.39 17.29 14.24
N ASN A 141 -4.81 17.85 15.37
CA ASN A 141 -4.26 19.11 15.90
C ASN A 141 -2.84 18.87 16.42
N THR A 142 -2.61 17.73 17.06
CA THR A 142 -1.26 17.31 17.48
C THR A 142 -0.33 17.18 16.28
N ARG A 143 -0.78 16.53 15.19
CA ARG A 143 0.05 16.44 13.97
C ARG A 143 0.37 17.81 13.38
N ALA A 144 -0.61 18.72 13.36
CA ALA A 144 -0.41 20.10 12.89
C ALA A 144 0.59 20.87 13.78
N ALA A 145 0.49 20.72 15.10
CA ALA A 145 1.43 21.31 16.04
C ALA A 145 2.87 20.79 15.86
N MET A 146 3.03 19.47 15.70
CA MET A 146 4.35 18.86 15.45
C MET A 146 5.02 19.37 14.17
N MET A 147 4.24 19.69 13.13
CA MET A 147 4.76 20.33 11.92
C MET A 147 5.22 21.75 12.20
N GLN A 148 4.50 22.51 13.04
CA GLN A 148 4.85 23.91 13.37
C GLN A 148 6.08 24.01 14.27
N THR A 149 6.31 23.01 15.13
CA THR A 149 7.43 22.96 16.06
C THR A 149 8.66 22.25 15.48
N ASN A 150 8.61 21.79 14.22
CA ASN A 150 9.63 20.95 13.60
C ASN A 150 9.89 19.62 14.32
N GLU A 151 8.98 19.16 15.15
CA GLU A 151 9.05 17.81 15.73
C GLU A 151 8.80 16.73 14.68
N ALA A 152 7.98 17.03 13.65
CA ALA A 152 7.78 16.19 12.50
C ALA A 152 8.22 16.93 11.23
N HIS A 153 8.82 16.20 10.27
CA HIS A 153 9.28 16.71 8.99
C HIS A 153 8.27 16.49 7.86
N PHE A 154 7.32 15.60 8.09
CA PHE A 154 6.26 15.25 7.15
C PHE A 154 5.03 14.74 7.89
N ALA A 155 3.84 15.19 7.51
CA ALA A 155 2.56 14.71 8.06
C ALA A 155 1.57 14.38 6.95
N PHE A 156 0.98 13.16 7.05
CA PHE A 156 -0.03 12.67 6.11
C PHE A 156 -0.92 11.62 6.79
N PRO A 157 -2.22 11.60 6.52
CA PRO A 157 -3.00 12.65 5.87
C PRO A 157 -3.26 13.83 6.82
N MET A 158 -3.52 15.01 6.23
CA MET A 158 -3.99 16.17 6.98
C MET A 158 -5.40 16.52 6.52
N PRO A 159 -6.35 16.78 7.44
CA PRO A 159 -7.66 17.28 7.05
C PRO A 159 -7.55 18.70 6.48
N PRO A 160 -8.45 19.10 5.55
CA PRO A 160 -8.38 20.39 4.88
C PRO A 160 -8.29 21.58 5.86
N GLU A 161 -9.05 21.56 6.93
CA GLU A 161 -9.08 22.63 7.94
C GLU A 161 -7.71 22.81 8.63
N ALA A 162 -7.08 21.69 9.00
CA ALA A 162 -5.75 21.73 9.61
C ALA A 162 -4.68 22.12 8.58
N ALA A 163 -4.80 21.69 7.32
CA ALA A 163 -3.90 22.08 6.25
C ALA A 163 -3.96 23.58 5.97
N GLU A 164 -5.15 24.20 5.98
CA GLU A 164 -5.31 25.64 5.82
C GLU A 164 -4.56 26.44 6.89
N THR A 165 -4.56 25.99 8.16
CA THR A 165 -3.83 26.69 9.24
C THR A 165 -2.32 26.64 9.09
N LEU A 166 -1.81 25.73 8.28
CA LEU A 166 -0.39 25.56 8.00
C LEU A 166 0.08 26.31 6.75
N LYS A 167 -0.85 26.67 5.86
CA LYS A 167 -0.53 27.42 4.65
C LYS A 167 0.10 28.78 4.95
N GLY A 168 1.05 29.18 4.11
CA GLY A 168 1.73 30.48 4.21
C GLY A 168 2.78 30.60 5.31
N LYS A 169 3.01 29.52 6.10
CA LYS A 169 4.13 29.52 7.07
C LYS A 169 5.45 29.30 6.33
N PRO A 170 6.48 30.15 6.54
CA PRO A 170 7.72 30.11 5.74
C PRO A 170 8.48 28.80 5.75
N SER A 171 8.33 27.99 6.82
CA SER A 171 9.03 26.70 7.01
C SER A 171 8.24 25.50 6.51
N LEU A 172 7.00 25.70 6.02
CA LEU A 172 6.10 24.59 5.68
C LEU A 172 5.63 24.69 4.23
N GLU A 173 5.67 23.55 3.55
CA GLU A 173 5.02 23.35 2.27
C GLU A 173 3.75 22.51 2.47
N VAL A 174 2.61 23.06 2.03
CA VAL A 174 1.32 22.36 2.09
C VAL A 174 0.88 22.03 0.68
N THR A 175 0.87 20.73 0.36
CA THR A 175 0.44 20.22 -0.93
C THR A 175 -0.91 19.53 -0.84
N SER A 176 -1.74 19.67 -1.87
CA SER A 176 -3.01 18.98 -2.02
C SER A 176 -3.12 18.41 -3.43
N ALA A 177 -3.63 17.20 -3.53
CA ALA A 177 -3.86 16.54 -4.81
C ALA A 177 -5.22 15.83 -4.81
N PRO A 178 -5.84 15.66 -5.98
CA PRO A 178 -7.03 14.83 -6.12
C PRO A 178 -6.80 13.41 -5.58
N SER A 179 -7.79 12.89 -4.88
CA SER A 179 -7.75 11.54 -4.29
C SER A 179 -8.77 10.62 -4.97
N ILE A 180 -8.52 9.32 -4.93
CA ILE A 180 -9.49 8.28 -5.30
C ILE A 180 -10.39 7.87 -4.12
N ILE A 181 -10.25 8.53 -2.97
CA ILE A 181 -11.06 8.23 -1.78
C ILE A 181 -12.49 8.68 -2.04
N GLN A 182 -13.42 7.75 -1.88
CA GLN A 182 -14.86 8.02 -1.96
C GLN A 182 -15.45 7.99 -0.55
N ARG A 183 -16.30 8.96 -0.24
CA ARG A 183 -17.15 8.96 0.95
C ARG A 183 -18.53 8.47 0.57
N TYR A 184 -19.04 7.48 1.29
CA TYR A 184 -20.36 6.90 1.02
C TYR A 184 -21.07 6.48 2.31
N ILE A 185 -22.39 6.40 2.23
CA ILE A 185 -23.21 5.80 3.27
C ILE A 185 -23.44 4.34 2.89
N SER A 186 -22.97 3.43 3.72
CA SER A 186 -23.22 2.00 3.55
C SER A 186 -24.58 1.63 4.13
N MET A 187 -25.41 0.97 3.35
CA MET A 187 -26.74 0.51 3.75
C MET A 187 -26.80 -1.01 3.68
N ASN A 188 -27.17 -1.67 4.79
CA ASN A 188 -27.36 -3.11 4.80
C ASN A 188 -28.69 -3.47 4.09
N VAL A 189 -28.58 -3.90 2.84
CA VAL A 189 -29.73 -4.22 1.98
C VAL A 189 -30.53 -5.46 2.43
N GLN A 190 -30.02 -6.20 3.41
CA GLN A 190 -30.75 -7.33 4.01
C GLN A 190 -31.59 -6.93 5.22
N GLN A 191 -31.53 -5.65 5.64
CA GLN A 191 -32.29 -5.14 6.78
C GLN A 191 -33.28 -4.05 6.35
N LYS A 192 -34.49 -4.10 6.90
CA LYS A 192 -35.47 -3.01 6.73
C LYS A 192 -34.96 -1.73 7.41
N PRO A 193 -35.26 -0.55 6.84
CA PRO A 193 -35.99 -0.31 5.60
C PRO A 193 -35.11 -0.34 4.33
N PHE A 194 -33.82 -0.71 4.44
CA PHE A 194 -32.86 -0.62 3.34
C PHE A 194 -32.95 -1.77 2.32
N ASP A 195 -33.76 -2.79 2.59
CA ASP A 195 -34.15 -3.81 1.62
C ASP A 195 -34.96 -3.21 0.45
N ASN A 196 -35.70 -2.11 0.68
CA ASN A 196 -36.43 -1.39 -0.35
C ASN A 196 -35.52 -0.45 -1.17
N PRO A 197 -35.39 -0.66 -2.51
CA PRO A 197 -34.58 0.22 -3.36
C PRO A 197 -35.02 1.69 -3.33
N LYS A 198 -36.33 1.95 -3.20
CA LYS A 198 -36.87 3.32 -3.17
C LYS A 198 -36.37 4.10 -1.96
N VAL A 199 -36.23 3.44 -0.80
CA VAL A 199 -35.68 4.07 0.41
C VAL A 199 -34.22 4.46 0.18
N ARG A 200 -33.41 3.59 -0.43
CA ARG A 200 -32.02 3.89 -0.76
C ARG A 200 -31.88 5.03 -1.77
N GLN A 201 -32.76 5.07 -2.76
CA GLN A 201 -32.84 6.17 -3.72
C GLN A 201 -33.22 7.49 -3.05
N ALA A 202 -34.24 7.48 -2.17
CA ALA A 202 -34.68 8.66 -1.44
C ALA A 202 -33.53 9.27 -0.61
N ILE A 203 -32.75 8.45 0.09
CA ILE A 203 -31.56 8.89 0.83
C ILE A 203 -30.54 9.55 -0.12
N ASN A 204 -30.28 8.95 -1.29
CA ASN A 204 -29.36 9.54 -2.27
C ASN A 204 -29.83 10.90 -2.80
N TYR A 205 -31.14 11.08 -3.01
CA TYR A 205 -31.72 12.36 -3.44
C TYR A 205 -31.75 13.41 -2.33
N ALA A 206 -31.86 12.98 -1.07
CA ALA A 206 -31.86 13.90 0.07
C ALA A 206 -30.49 14.55 0.36
N ILE A 207 -29.40 13.96 -0.17
CA ILE A 207 -28.05 14.44 0.07
C ILE A 207 -27.63 15.47 -0.97
N ASN A 208 -27.37 16.71 -0.55
CA ASN A 208 -26.73 17.70 -1.39
C ASN A 208 -25.22 17.43 -1.49
N LYS A 209 -24.83 16.71 -2.54
CA LYS A 209 -23.43 16.28 -2.75
C LYS A 209 -22.49 17.47 -3.00
N GLU A 210 -22.97 18.53 -3.63
CA GLU A 210 -22.16 19.74 -3.89
C GLU A 210 -21.87 20.50 -2.61
N ALA A 211 -22.84 20.59 -1.70
CA ALA A 211 -22.62 21.22 -0.39
C ALA A 211 -21.67 20.41 0.51
N LEU A 212 -21.64 19.07 0.36
CA LEU A 212 -20.72 18.21 1.10
C LEU A 212 -19.29 18.22 0.53
N ALA A 213 -19.13 18.62 -0.72
CA ALA A 213 -17.82 18.67 -1.40
C ALA A 213 -17.08 20.00 -1.18
N LYS A 214 -17.76 21.01 -0.68
CA LYS A 214 -17.22 22.34 -0.30
C LYS A 214 -16.74 22.33 1.14
#